data_4cca211ce60c37b589b8d2fe82c6ded4
#
_entry.id   4cca211ce60c37b589b8d2fe82c6ded4
#
_cell.length_a   1.000
_cell.length_b   1.000
_cell.length_c   1.000
_cell.angle_alpha   90.00
_cell.angle_beta   90.00
_cell.angle_gamma   90.00
#
_symmetry.space_group_name_H-M   'P 1'
#
loop_
_entity.id
_entity.type
_entity.pdbx_description
1 polymer ?
#
loop_
_entity_poly.entity_id
_entity_poly.type
_entity_poly.pdbx_seq_one_letter_code
_entity_poly.pdbx_strand_id
1 'polypeptide(L)'
;MLDTEIAHAQLNSRLEVTIGISTDPDPDMAIAQAAGLAGRRLGSANPDFALVVTAGRAAQDAVGSLRQVLGQISVAGGAATSLLTDNGPSKEGALVVCVANADGAASGVTATAGRDIHEAGQAAARLTLAGWPFRARYPRGLAFAFARPAGEDTAQTFLAAWRDFMGPKMRTICSVLGSATYGRGSSQPLASVASVEAPYASGIGYTDATPTDGVAPTAETLAHGAADAMLTAVKRLEGRPARLVLVIESASRQRMLGSTYSQEWASMRSQLDEGTPCVGWVAEHVAAYGRGVQPTTAPGAMVVVTLGDAPR
;
A
#
# COMPACT_ATOMS: atom_id res chain seq x y z
N MET A 1 -12.90 25.08 30.30
CA MET A 1 -14.01 25.03 29.34
C MET A 1 -13.55 25.00 27.87
N LEU A 2 -12.26 24.73 27.58
CA LEU A 2 -11.69 24.65 26.21
C LEU A 2 -11.42 23.21 25.76
N ASP A 3 -11.46 22.23 26.68
CA ASP A 3 -11.11 20.84 26.36
C ASP A 3 -12.28 20.00 25.80
N THR A 4 -13.50 20.49 25.94
CA THR A 4 -14.71 19.72 25.55
C THR A 4 -15.09 19.94 24.07
N GLU A 5 -14.75 21.06 23.46
CA GLU A 5 -15.05 21.33 22.05
C GLU A 5 -14.10 20.60 21.08
N ILE A 6 -12.84 20.39 21.49
CA ILE A 6 -11.86 19.67 20.66
C ILE A 6 -12.22 18.16 20.55
N ALA A 7 -12.80 17.60 21.62
CA ALA A 7 -13.20 16.20 21.63
C ALA A 7 -14.41 15.89 20.72
N HIS A 8 -15.31 16.87 20.53
CA HIS A 8 -16.52 16.66 19.70
C HIS A 8 -16.29 16.81 18.20
N ALA A 9 -15.29 17.58 17.76
CA ALA A 9 -14.98 17.75 16.33
C ALA A 9 -14.31 16.50 15.71
N GLN A 10 -13.72 15.62 16.52
CA GLN A 10 -13.00 14.44 16.05
C GLN A 10 -13.86 13.16 15.93
N LEU A 11 -15.08 13.14 16.44
CA LEU A 11 -15.93 11.95 16.52
C LEU A 11 -16.69 11.62 15.23
N ASN A 12 -16.63 12.47 14.20
CA ASN A 12 -17.39 12.30 12.96
C ASN A 12 -16.54 12.25 11.67
N SER A 13 -15.23 12.20 11.75
CA SER A 13 -14.42 12.07 10.54
C SER A 13 -14.49 10.65 10.00
N ARG A 14 -15.25 10.49 8.95
CA ARG A 14 -15.33 9.24 8.19
C ARG A 14 -14.12 9.16 7.28
N LEU A 15 -13.38 8.06 7.34
CA LEU A 15 -12.29 7.81 6.40
C LEU A 15 -12.82 7.89 4.96
N GLU A 16 -12.24 8.75 4.16
CA GLU A 16 -12.55 8.85 2.75
C GLU A 16 -11.43 8.24 1.92
N VAL A 17 -11.82 7.35 1.02
CA VAL A 17 -10.89 6.69 0.11
C VAL A 17 -11.43 6.79 -1.31
N THR A 18 -10.59 7.27 -2.21
CA THR A 18 -10.91 7.35 -3.62
C THR A 18 -9.81 6.75 -4.48
N ILE A 19 -10.21 6.22 -5.63
CA ILE A 19 -9.31 5.54 -6.55
C ILE A 19 -9.48 6.16 -7.93
N GLY A 20 -8.36 6.41 -8.58
CA GLY A 20 -8.30 6.72 -9.99
C GLY A 20 -7.40 5.72 -10.70
N ILE A 21 -7.82 5.30 -11.88
CA ILE A 21 -7.06 4.41 -12.76
C ILE A 21 -7.04 5.04 -14.13
N SER A 22 -5.88 5.02 -14.77
CA SER A 22 -5.69 5.38 -16.17
C SER A 22 -4.91 4.28 -16.89
N THR A 23 -5.24 4.04 -18.14
CA THR A 23 -4.54 3.10 -19.02
C THR A 23 -3.70 3.83 -20.07
N ASP A 24 -3.41 5.11 -19.86
CA ASP A 24 -2.53 5.88 -20.75
C ASP A 24 -1.13 5.22 -20.78
N PRO A 25 -0.54 5.01 -21.97
CA PRO A 25 0.77 4.41 -22.08
C PRO A 25 1.93 5.32 -21.58
N ASP A 26 1.70 6.63 -21.52
CA ASP A 26 2.62 7.56 -20.86
C ASP A 26 2.37 7.56 -19.35
N PRO A 27 3.33 7.14 -18.54
CA PRO A 27 3.13 6.99 -17.11
C PRO A 27 2.90 8.31 -16.36
N ASP A 28 3.49 9.43 -16.81
CA ASP A 28 3.27 10.73 -16.18
C ASP A 28 1.87 11.26 -16.50
N MET A 29 1.40 11.07 -17.73
CA MET A 29 0.01 11.38 -18.13
C MET A 29 -0.98 10.46 -17.43
N ALA A 30 -0.69 9.16 -17.33
CA ALA A 30 -1.52 8.21 -16.60
C ALA A 30 -1.69 8.61 -15.13
N ILE A 31 -0.63 9.05 -14.46
CA ILE A 31 -0.68 9.54 -13.08
C ILE A 31 -1.56 10.79 -12.98
N ALA A 32 -1.38 11.77 -13.86
CA ALA A 32 -2.17 12.99 -13.84
C ALA A 32 -3.67 12.71 -14.04
N GLN A 33 -4.00 11.84 -14.99
CA GLN A 33 -5.39 11.42 -15.26
C GLN A 33 -5.98 10.65 -14.09
N ALA A 34 -5.25 9.67 -13.54
CA ALA A 34 -5.69 8.88 -12.39
C ALA A 34 -5.86 9.76 -11.15
N ALA A 35 -4.92 10.68 -10.90
CA ALA A 35 -5.02 11.65 -9.82
C ALA A 35 -6.25 12.57 -9.98
N GLY A 36 -6.53 13.02 -11.21
CA GLY A 36 -7.72 13.82 -11.52
C GLY A 36 -9.02 13.06 -11.27
N LEU A 37 -9.06 11.76 -11.57
CA LEU A 37 -10.21 10.90 -11.27
C LEU A 37 -10.40 10.72 -9.76
N ALA A 38 -9.32 10.39 -9.03
CA ALA A 38 -9.36 10.22 -7.59
C ALA A 38 -9.75 11.52 -6.88
N GLY A 39 -9.14 12.65 -7.25
CA GLY A 39 -9.43 13.96 -6.68
C GLY A 39 -10.88 14.43 -6.88
N ARG A 40 -11.44 14.23 -8.08
CA ARG A 40 -12.86 14.56 -8.33
C ARG A 40 -13.81 13.72 -7.48
N ARG A 41 -13.49 12.46 -7.22
CA ARG A 41 -14.29 11.57 -6.36
C ARG A 41 -14.17 11.92 -4.88
N LEU A 42 -13.06 12.52 -4.48
CA LEU A 42 -12.83 13.00 -3.11
C LEU A 42 -13.64 14.30 -2.82
N GLY A 43 -14.11 14.97 -3.87
CA GLY A 43 -14.90 16.20 -3.72
C GLY A 43 -14.08 17.37 -3.19
N SER A 44 -14.49 17.94 -2.04
CA SER A 44 -13.83 19.07 -1.40
C SER A 44 -12.79 18.67 -0.34
N ALA A 45 -12.69 17.38 0.00
CA ALA A 45 -11.70 16.92 0.97
C ALA A 45 -10.29 16.92 0.35
N ASN A 46 -9.31 17.34 1.12
CA ASN A 46 -7.91 17.25 0.72
C ASN A 46 -7.37 15.87 1.13
N PRO A 47 -6.66 15.15 0.26
CA PRO A 47 -6.06 13.89 0.65
C PRO A 47 -4.91 14.11 1.64
N ASP A 48 -4.85 13.26 2.66
CA ASP A 48 -3.75 13.24 3.63
C ASP A 48 -2.52 12.55 3.05
N PHE A 49 -2.74 11.51 2.23
CA PHE A 49 -1.70 10.88 1.43
C PHE A 49 -2.24 10.27 0.14
N ALA A 50 -1.33 9.98 -0.80
CA ALA A 50 -1.61 9.20 -1.98
C ALA A 50 -0.59 8.07 -2.16
N LEU A 51 -1.10 6.91 -2.59
CA LEU A 51 -0.28 5.86 -3.19
C LEU A 51 -0.35 6.01 -4.71
N VAL A 52 0.81 5.95 -5.37
CA VAL A 52 0.93 6.08 -6.82
C VAL A 52 1.69 4.90 -7.37
N VAL A 53 1.03 4.08 -8.16
CA VAL A 53 1.64 2.90 -8.76
C VAL A 53 1.42 2.93 -10.28
N THR A 54 2.51 2.84 -11.04
CA THR A 54 2.44 2.66 -12.50
C THR A 54 2.68 1.20 -12.85
N ALA A 55 2.11 0.75 -13.97
CA ALA A 55 2.42 -0.56 -14.53
C ALA A 55 3.52 -0.45 -15.60
N GLY A 56 4.54 -1.30 -15.47
CA GLY A 56 5.63 -1.43 -16.45
C GLY A 56 6.62 -0.28 -16.42
N ARG A 57 6.37 0.80 -17.15
CA ARG A 57 7.30 1.93 -17.25
C ARG A 57 7.27 2.82 -16.01
N ALA A 58 8.46 3.31 -15.64
CA ALA A 58 8.59 4.34 -14.62
C ALA A 58 8.19 5.71 -15.17
N ALA A 59 7.46 6.48 -14.37
CA ALA A 59 7.22 7.89 -14.65
C ALA A 59 8.51 8.71 -14.47
N GLN A 60 8.68 9.75 -15.28
CA GLN A 60 9.81 10.65 -15.18
C GLN A 60 9.64 11.66 -14.03
N ASP A 61 8.43 12.19 -13.87
CA ASP A 61 8.07 13.14 -12.82
C ASP A 61 6.73 12.78 -12.15
N ALA A 62 6.65 11.59 -11.58
CA ALA A 62 5.43 11.12 -10.91
C ALA A 62 4.92 12.06 -9.83
N VAL A 63 5.85 12.67 -9.07
CA VAL A 63 5.49 13.58 -7.98
C VAL A 63 4.99 14.91 -8.50
N GLY A 64 5.61 15.44 -9.55
CA GLY A 64 5.16 16.66 -10.23
C GLY A 64 3.77 16.49 -10.84
N SER A 65 3.57 15.42 -11.62
CA SER A 65 2.28 15.08 -12.24
C SER A 65 1.16 14.95 -11.21
N LEU A 66 1.44 14.33 -10.06
CA LEU A 66 0.48 14.21 -8.96
C LEU A 66 0.18 15.58 -8.32
N ARG A 67 1.22 16.38 -8.05
CA ARG A 67 1.08 17.68 -7.37
C ARG A 67 0.32 18.72 -8.16
N GLN A 68 0.41 18.67 -9.48
CA GLN A 68 -0.38 19.55 -10.35
C GLN A 68 -1.87 19.37 -10.12
N VAL A 69 -2.30 18.18 -9.69
CA VAL A 69 -3.70 17.82 -9.50
C VAL A 69 -4.12 17.86 -8.04
N LEU A 70 -3.33 17.28 -7.14
CA LEU A 70 -3.71 17.05 -5.73
C LEU A 70 -3.01 17.97 -4.73
N GLY A 71 -2.11 18.84 -5.20
CA GLY A 71 -1.36 19.75 -4.32
C GLY A 71 -0.29 19.04 -3.49
N GLN A 72 0.07 19.63 -2.35
CA GLN A 72 1.14 19.14 -1.47
C GLN A 72 0.62 18.08 -0.50
N ILE A 73 0.89 16.81 -0.80
CA ILE A 73 0.47 15.67 0.00
C ILE A 73 1.64 14.71 0.26
N SER A 74 1.47 13.83 1.23
CA SER A 74 2.35 12.68 1.43
C SER A 74 2.18 11.68 0.30
N VAL A 75 3.28 11.23 -0.32
CA VAL A 75 3.27 10.34 -1.48
C VAL A 75 4.23 9.20 -1.25
N ALA A 76 3.81 7.99 -1.62
CA ALA A 76 4.68 6.85 -1.82
C ALA A 76 4.20 6.01 -3.00
N GLY A 77 5.12 5.31 -3.66
CA GLY A 77 4.75 4.47 -4.79
C GLY A 77 5.93 4.03 -5.63
N GLY A 78 5.64 3.62 -6.86
CA GLY A 78 6.63 3.23 -7.83
C GLY A 78 6.07 2.47 -9.02
N ALA A 79 6.96 1.93 -9.84
CA ALA A 79 6.61 1.16 -11.02
C ALA A 79 6.59 -0.34 -10.70
N ALA A 80 5.40 -0.92 -10.73
CA ALA A 80 5.11 -2.34 -10.51
C ALA A 80 5.12 -3.14 -11.81
N THR A 81 5.09 -4.46 -11.72
CA THR A 81 5.01 -5.35 -12.88
C THR A 81 3.65 -5.22 -13.58
N SER A 82 2.58 -5.13 -12.81
CA SER A 82 1.22 -4.90 -13.28
C SER A 82 0.36 -4.28 -12.19
N LEU A 83 -0.73 -3.64 -12.59
CA LEU A 83 -1.80 -3.20 -11.69
C LEU A 83 -2.85 -4.30 -11.57
N LEU A 84 -3.55 -4.32 -10.44
CA LEU A 84 -4.72 -5.16 -10.19
C LEU A 84 -5.94 -4.25 -10.16
N THR A 85 -6.85 -4.47 -11.09
CA THR A 85 -8.05 -3.64 -11.27
C THR A 85 -9.30 -4.52 -11.24
N ASP A 86 -10.47 -3.89 -11.24
CA ASP A 86 -11.75 -4.61 -11.31
C ASP A 86 -11.85 -5.52 -12.56
N ASN A 87 -11.12 -5.18 -13.62
CA ASN A 87 -11.07 -5.95 -14.88
C ASN A 87 -9.91 -6.96 -14.92
N GLY A 88 -9.22 -7.16 -13.80
CA GLY A 88 -8.04 -8.03 -13.72
C GLY A 88 -6.72 -7.27 -13.86
N PRO A 89 -5.62 -7.99 -14.13
CA PRO A 89 -4.29 -7.38 -14.20
C PRO A 89 -4.12 -6.52 -15.46
N SER A 90 -3.55 -5.33 -15.30
CA SER A 90 -3.16 -4.44 -16.38
C SER A 90 -1.64 -4.24 -16.39
N LYS A 91 -1.01 -4.34 -17.55
CA LYS A 91 0.43 -4.15 -17.73
C LYS A 91 0.82 -2.70 -18.05
N GLU A 92 -0.14 -1.82 -18.20
CA GLU A 92 0.05 -0.41 -18.56
C GLU A 92 -0.86 0.49 -17.72
N GLY A 93 -0.43 1.73 -17.53
CA GLY A 93 -1.21 2.77 -16.88
C GLY A 93 -0.76 3.11 -15.47
N ALA A 94 -1.62 3.80 -14.72
CA ALA A 94 -1.40 4.19 -13.34
C ALA A 94 -2.63 3.97 -12.46
N LEU A 95 -2.36 3.61 -11.22
CA LEU A 95 -3.30 3.58 -10.10
C LEU A 95 -2.91 4.69 -9.12
N VAL A 96 -3.85 5.55 -8.76
CA VAL A 96 -3.72 6.52 -7.68
C VAL A 96 -4.78 6.23 -6.64
N VAL A 97 -4.37 6.03 -5.40
CA VAL A 97 -5.25 5.85 -4.24
C VAL A 97 -5.07 7.06 -3.33
N CYS A 98 -6.12 7.83 -3.16
CA CYS A 98 -6.15 8.96 -2.23
C CYS A 98 -6.87 8.55 -0.94
N VAL A 99 -6.31 8.94 0.19
CA VAL A 99 -6.91 8.74 1.50
C VAL A 99 -7.00 10.09 2.20
N ALA A 100 -8.19 10.44 2.68
CA ALA A 100 -8.46 11.66 3.42
C ALA A 100 -9.16 11.36 4.76
N ASN A 101 -9.13 12.32 5.65
CA ASN A 101 -9.63 12.21 7.01
C ASN A 101 -8.91 11.12 7.84
N ALA A 102 -7.62 10.89 7.52
CA ALA A 102 -6.72 10.03 8.27
C ALA A 102 -5.76 10.88 9.09
N ASP A 103 -5.77 10.74 10.41
CA ASP A 103 -4.86 11.49 11.28
C ASP A 103 -3.39 11.05 11.08
N GLY A 104 -2.49 12.01 11.15
CA GLY A 104 -1.05 11.77 11.20
C GLY A 104 -0.42 11.22 9.91
N ALA A 105 -0.89 11.67 8.74
CA ALA A 105 -0.27 11.29 7.48
C ALA A 105 1.14 11.87 7.35
N ALA A 106 2.10 11.03 7.03
CA ALA A 106 3.49 11.42 6.83
C ALA A 106 4.17 10.59 5.73
N SER A 107 5.24 11.11 5.16
CA SER A 107 6.05 10.39 4.20
C SER A 107 7.53 10.45 4.55
N GLY A 108 8.22 9.33 4.35
CA GLY A 108 9.68 9.23 4.38
C GLY A 108 10.22 8.88 2.99
N VAL A 109 11.26 9.57 2.57
CA VAL A 109 11.89 9.35 1.27
C VAL A 109 13.39 9.32 1.44
N THR A 110 14.04 8.31 0.89
CA THR A 110 15.50 8.21 0.87
C THR A 110 16.03 8.62 -0.48
N ALA A 111 16.75 9.73 -0.50
CA ALA A 111 17.40 10.25 -1.70
C ALA A 111 18.80 9.64 -1.95
N THR A 112 19.24 8.70 -1.10
CA THR A 112 20.62 8.18 -1.18
C THR A 112 20.81 7.35 -2.44
N ALA A 113 21.80 7.70 -3.21
CA ALA A 113 22.33 6.89 -4.31
C ALA A 113 23.02 5.60 -3.83
N GLY A 114 23.05 5.37 -2.52
CA GLY A 114 23.59 4.17 -1.90
C GLY A 114 22.72 2.94 -2.19
N ARG A 115 23.36 1.79 -2.29
CA ARG A 115 22.71 0.50 -2.48
C ARG A 115 22.32 -0.16 -1.15
N ASP A 116 22.54 0.50 -0.03
CA ASP A 116 22.25 -0.03 1.29
C ASP A 116 20.79 0.20 1.67
N ILE A 117 20.01 -0.85 1.51
CA ILE A 117 18.58 -0.86 1.80
C ILE A 117 18.29 -0.77 3.31
N HIS A 118 19.22 -1.20 4.16
CA HIS A 118 19.09 -1.07 5.61
C HIS A 118 19.17 0.41 6.02
N GLU A 119 20.19 1.14 5.54
CA GLU A 119 20.29 2.59 5.77
C GLU A 119 19.08 3.34 5.20
N ALA A 120 18.58 2.91 4.04
CA ALA A 120 17.36 3.47 3.46
C ALA A 120 16.15 3.29 4.36
N GLY A 121 15.97 2.12 4.98
CA GLY A 121 14.90 1.86 5.95
C GLY A 121 14.99 2.77 7.17
N GLN A 122 16.19 2.92 7.74
CA GLN A 122 16.42 3.83 8.86
C GLN A 122 16.18 5.30 8.49
N ALA A 123 16.68 5.75 7.34
CA ALA A 123 16.50 7.13 6.88
C ALA A 123 15.02 7.44 6.62
N ALA A 124 14.29 6.54 5.97
CA ALA A 124 12.85 6.69 5.73
C ALA A 124 12.08 6.79 7.06
N ALA A 125 12.43 5.96 8.05
CA ALA A 125 11.81 6.00 9.37
C ALA A 125 12.06 7.33 10.09
N ARG A 126 13.30 7.83 10.09
CA ARG A 126 13.64 9.14 10.69
C ARG A 126 12.90 10.28 10.03
N LEU A 127 12.83 10.31 8.70
CA LEU A 127 12.12 11.34 7.94
C LEU A 127 10.61 11.30 8.20
N THR A 128 10.03 10.10 8.27
CA THR A 128 8.63 9.91 8.62
C THR A 128 8.35 10.43 10.04
N LEU A 129 9.18 10.05 11.01
CA LEU A 129 9.05 10.52 12.39
C LEU A 129 9.21 12.03 12.52
N ALA A 130 10.11 12.64 11.74
CA ALA A 130 10.27 14.10 11.73
C ALA A 130 9.06 14.83 11.15
N GLY A 131 8.34 14.21 10.21
CA GLY A 131 7.12 14.74 9.60
C GLY A 131 5.85 14.51 10.44
N TRP A 132 5.92 13.70 11.50
CA TRP A 132 4.76 13.40 12.34
C TRP A 132 4.55 14.47 13.43
N PRO A 133 3.46 15.24 13.38
CA PRO A 133 3.19 16.26 14.38
C PRO A 133 2.76 15.70 15.75
N PHE A 134 2.30 14.43 15.83
CA PHE A 134 1.62 13.88 17.01
C PHE A 134 2.10 12.47 17.39
N ARG A 135 3.39 12.32 17.67
CA ARG A 135 4.06 11.03 17.97
C ARG A 135 3.40 10.11 19.03
N ALA A 136 2.54 10.64 19.86
CA ALA A 136 2.04 9.91 21.03
C ALA A 136 0.53 9.63 20.98
N ARG A 137 -0.19 10.16 20.02
CA ARG A 137 -1.65 10.17 20.04
C ARG A 137 -2.27 8.82 19.71
N TYR A 138 -1.68 8.10 18.76
CA TYR A 138 -2.18 6.81 18.31
C TYR A 138 -1.06 5.77 18.29
N PRO A 139 -1.16 4.74 19.15
CA PRO A 139 -0.12 3.71 19.21
C PRO A 139 -0.18 2.70 18.06
N ARG A 140 -1.03 2.92 17.08
CA ARG A 140 -1.22 2.02 15.93
C ARG A 140 -1.18 2.82 14.66
N GLY A 141 -0.39 2.36 13.71
CA GLY A 141 -0.27 2.98 12.40
C GLY A 141 -0.23 1.94 11.29
N LEU A 142 -0.31 2.43 10.08
CA LEU A 142 -0.13 1.67 8.85
C LEU A 142 0.85 2.41 7.95
N ALA A 143 1.80 1.67 7.38
CA ALA A 143 2.75 2.21 6.43
C ALA A 143 2.83 1.36 5.18
N PHE A 144 2.92 2.02 4.04
CA PHE A 144 3.21 1.43 2.75
C PHE A 144 4.61 1.87 2.32
N ALA A 145 5.52 0.91 2.24
CA ALA A 145 6.88 1.11 1.81
C ALA A 145 7.08 0.56 0.40
N PHE A 146 7.81 1.29 -0.39
CA PHE A 146 8.23 0.91 -1.72
C PHE A 146 9.74 1.00 -1.79
N ALA A 147 10.39 -0.07 -2.20
CA ALA A 147 11.84 -0.16 -2.27
C ALA A 147 12.29 -0.64 -3.65
N ARG A 148 13.46 -0.17 -4.08
CA ARG A 148 14.14 -0.72 -5.26
C ARG A 148 14.87 -2.00 -4.88
N PRO A 149 15.01 -2.96 -5.81
CA PRO A 149 15.76 -4.17 -5.54
C PRO A 149 17.21 -3.87 -5.15
N ALA A 150 17.67 -4.49 -4.09
CA ALA A 150 19.06 -4.41 -3.60
C ALA A 150 19.61 -5.79 -3.22
N GLY A 151 18.87 -6.85 -3.53
CA GLY A 151 19.16 -8.25 -3.22
C GLY A 151 17.87 -9.01 -2.93
N GLU A 152 17.95 -10.30 -2.73
CA GLU A 152 16.80 -11.19 -2.47
C GLU A 152 16.05 -10.80 -1.19
N ASP A 153 16.76 -10.36 -0.15
CA ASP A 153 16.20 -9.99 1.15
C ASP A 153 15.83 -8.52 1.28
N THR A 154 15.72 -7.78 0.16
CA THR A 154 15.45 -6.32 0.17
C THR A 154 14.29 -5.94 1.08
N ALA A 155 13.14 -6.60 0.97
CA ALA A 155 11.98 -6.28 1.77
C ALA A 155 12.18 -6.55 3.26
N GLN A 156 12.81 -7.68 3.61
CA GLN A 156 13.09 -8.05 5.00
C GLN A 156 14.10 -7.09 5.64
N THR A 157 15.19 -6.80 4.93
CA THR A 157 16.23 -5.87 5.38
C THR A 157 15.66 -4.47 5.62
N PHE A 158 14.85 -3.97 4.68
CA PHE A 158 14.15 -2.70 4.84
C PHE A 158 13.23 -2.72 6.07
N LEU A 159 12.37 -3.73 6.19
CA LEU A 159 11.39 -3.84 7.29
C LEU A 159 12.07 -3.99 8.65
N ALA A 160 13.19 -4.71 8.75
CA ALA A 160 13.94 -4.82 10.00
C ALA A 160 14.47 -3.44 10.44
N ALA A 161 15.14 -2.72 9.53
CA ALA A 161 15.67 -1.39 9.80
C ALA A 161 14.58 -0.35 10.11
N TRP A 162 13.46 -0.40 9.39
CA TRP A 162 12.29 0.44 9.63
C TRP A 162 11.68 0.19 11.01
N ARG A 163 11.49 -1.09 11.38
CA ARG A 163 10.89 -1.50 12.66
C ARG A 163 11.69 -1.02 13.87
N ASP A 164 13.01 -1.03 13.77
CA ASP A 164 13.89 -0.62 14.89
C ASP A 164 13.62 0.85 15.31
N PHE A 165 13.14 1.69 14.39
CA PHE A 165 12.77 3.07 14.65
C PHE A 165 11.28 3.27 14.94
N MET A 166 10.40 2.61 14.16
CA MET A 166 8.95 2.82 14.22
C MET A 166 8.28 1.97 15.28
N GLY A 167 8.96 0.92 15.73
CA GLY A 167 8.47 -0.01 16.73
C GLY A 167 7.42 -1.01 16.21
N PRO A 168 7.02 -1.97 17.07
CA PRO A 168 6.17 -3.11 16.67
C PRO A 168 4.70 -2.76 16.40
N LYS A 169 4.26 -1.57 16.76
CA LYS A 169 2.85 -1.15 16.60
C LYS A 169 2.56 -0.58 15.21
N MET A 170 3.60 -0.19 14.45
CA MET A 170 3.47 0.24 13.06
C MET A 170 3.37 -1.01 12.17
N ARG A 171 2.18 -1.23 11.61
CA ARG A 171 2.01 -2.27 10.58
C ARG A 171 2.55 -1.74 9.27
N THR A 172 3.40 -2.50 8.62
CA THR A 172 4.09 -2.03 7.42
C THR A 172 4.06 -3.09 6.34
N ILE A 173 3.71 -2.67 5.14
CA ILE A 173 3.80 -3.47 3.94
C ILE A 173 4.94 -2.90 3.09
N CYS A 174 5.87 -3.75 2.69
CA CYS A 174 6.98 -3.39 1.81
C CYS A 174 6.81 -4.09 0.46
N SER A 175 6.72 -3.29 -0.59
CA SER A 175 6.73 -3.72 -1.99
C SER A 175 8.09 -3.44 -2.59
N VAL A 176 8.78 -4.46 -3.09
CA VAL A 176 10.00 -4.31 -3.88
C VAL A 176 9.60 -4.19 -5.34
N LEU A 177 9.92 -3.05 -5.95
CA LEU A 177 9.50 -2.71 -7.30
C LEU A 177 10.68 -2.75 -8.27
N GLY A 178 10.46 -3.29 -9.47
CA GLY A 178 11.53 -3.61 -10.41
C GLY A 178 12.29 -2.42 -10.99
N SER A 179 11.64 -1.28 -11.23
CA SER A 179 12.24 -0.21 -12.02
C SER A 179 12.40 1.12 -11.30
N ALA A 180 11.46 1.54 -10.50
CA ALA A 180 11.49 2.83 -9.82
C ALA A 180 10.61 2.88 -8.59
N THR A 181 10.95 3.81 -7.69
CA THR A 181 10.09 4.24 -6.58
C THR A 181 9.79 5.72 -6.71
N TYR A 182 8.65 6.16 -6.20
CA TYR A 182 8.20 7.55 -6.20
C TYR A 182 8.05 8.06 -4.78
N GLY A 183 8.43 9.30 -4.54
CA GLY A 183 8.30 9.89 -3.21
C GLY A 183 8.61 11.39 -3.21
N ARG A 184 8.20 12.07 -2.16
CA ARG A 184 8.35 13.51 -2.03
C ARG A 184 9.83 13.93 -2.11
N GLY A 185 10.15 14.83 -3.03
CA GLY A 185 11.47 15.47 -3.11
C GLY A 185 12.55 14.70 -3.87
N SER A 186 12.23 13.53 -4.42
CA SER A 186 13.15 12.75 -5.26
C SER A 186 12.40 12.09 -6.40
N SER A 187 12.96 12.15 -7.60
CA SER A 187 12.37 11.53 -8.78
C SER A 187 12.48 10.00 -8.77
N GLN A 188 13.50 9.45 -8.15
CA GLN A 188 13.74 8.00 -8.05
C GLN A 188 14.51 7.65 -6.78
N PRO A 189 13.88 7.74 -5.60
CA PRO A 189 14.53 7.37 -4.34
C PRO A 189 14.84 5.87 -4.28
N LEU A 190 15.75 5.47 -3.40
CA LEU A 190 15.99 4.05 -3.12
C LEU A 190 14.79 3.40 -2.42
N ALA A 191 14.12 4.16 -1.56
CA ALA A 191 12.85 3.76 -0.96
C ALA A 191 11.97 4.98 -0.67
N SER A 192 10.66 4.76 -0.67
CA SER A 192 9.66 5.74 -0.24
C SER A 192 8.63 5.09 0.67
N VAL A 193 8.11 5.85 1.62
CA VAL A 193 7.09 5.39 2.56
C VAL A 193 6.00 6.43 2.69
N ALA A 194 4.74 6.00 2.65
CA ALA A 194 3.61 6.75 3.16
C ALA A 194 3.07 6.04 4.39
N SER A 195 2.82 6.78 5.46
CA SER A 195 2.31 6.24 6.70
C SER A 195 1.21 7.12 7.27
N VAL A 196 0.30 6.48 7.97
CA VAL A 196 -0.81 7.13 8.68
C VAL A 196 -0.91 6.57 10.08
N GLU A 197 -1.25 7.41 11.04
CA GLU A 197 -1.66 6.99 12.38
C GLU A 197 -3.17 6.70 12.40
N ALA A 198 -3.61 5.84 13.32
CA ALA A 198 -5.05 5.65 13.54
C ALA A 198 -5.68 6.92 14.16
N PRO A 199 -6.98 7.25 13.88
CA PRO A 199 -8.07 6.36 14.29
C PRO A 199 -8.88 5.79 13.13
N TYR A 200 -8.41 4.83 12.43
CA TYR A 200 -9.21 4.04 11.48
C TYR A 200 -9.04 2.55 11.76
N ALA A 201 -10.02 1.75 11.34
CA ALA A 201 -9.86 0.30 11.37
C ALA A 201 -9.00 -0.14 10.19
N SER A 202 -8.11 -1.08 10.41
CA SER A 202 -7.35 -1.70 9.33
C SER A 202 -7.05 -3.16 9.62
N GLY A 203 -7.11 -3.98 8.61
CA GLY A 203 -6.77 -5.39 8.64
C GLY A 203 -5.64 -5.73 7.68
N ILE A 204 -4.85 -6.74 8.01
CA ILE A 204 -3.86 -7.31 7.09
C ILE A 204 -4.08 -8.82 7.07
N GLY A 205 -4.28 -9.38 5.89
CA GLY A 205 -4.22 -10.81 5.61
C GLY A 205 -2.94 -11.12 4.84
N TYR A 206 -2.40 -12.30 5.04
CA TYR A 206 -1.19 -12.76 4.37
C TYR A 206 -1.34 -14.20 3.94
N THR A 207 -0.82 -14.53 2.77
CA THR A 207 -0.63 -15.90 2.28
C THR A 207 0.61 -15.96 1.41
N ASP A 208 1.16 -17.15 1.24
CA ASP A 208 2.30 -17.41 0.36
C ASP A 208 2.19 -18.78 -0.31
N ALA A 209 3.19 -19.12 -1.10
CA ALA A 209 3.30 -20.40 -1.80
C ALA A 209 4.41 -21.29 -1.20
N THR A 210 4.66 -21.18 0.11
CA THR A 210 5.61 -22.05 0.76
C THR A 210 5.14 -23.51 0.66
N PRO A 211 5.99 -24.43 0.15
CA PRO A 211 5.64 -25.83 0.08
C PRO A 211 5.33 -26.41 1.46
N THR A 212 4.22 -27.15 1.56
CA THR A 212 3.90 -27.90 2.77
C THR A 212 4.34 -29.35 2.55
N ASP A 213 5.13 -29.87 3.46
CA ASP A 213 5.72 -31.22 3.37
C ASP A 213 6.47 -31.48 2.05
N GLY A 214 7.12 -30.45 1.50
CA GLY A 214 7.86 -30.52 0.24
C GLY A 214 6.99 -30.54 -1.04
N VAL A 215 5.66 -30.40 -0.90
CA VAL A 215 4.74 -30.36 -2.03
C VAL A 215 4.47 -28.91 -2.44
N ALA A 216 4.76 -28.57 -3.69
CA ALA A 216 4.45 -27.26 -4.23
C ALA A 216 2.92 -27.02 -4.23
N PRO A 217 2.44 -25.81 -3.87
CA PRO A 217 1.03 -25.51 -3.86
C PRO A 217 0.45 -25.54 -5.27
N THR A 218 -0.77 -26.05 -5.38
CA THR A 218 -1.56 -25.99 -6.61
C THR A 218 -2.19 -24.63 -6.80
N ALA A 219 -2.68 -24.31 -7.99
CA ALA A 219 -3.42 -23.09 -8.25
C ALA A 219 -4.68 -22.96 -7.37
N GLU A 220 -5.35 -24.09 -7.10
CA GLU A 220 -6.51 -24.14 -6.18
C GLU A 220 -6.12 -23.81 -4.75
N THR A 221 -5.01 -24.37 -4.24
CA THR A 221 -4.48 -24.06 -2.92
C THR A 221 -4.11 -22.57 -2.79
N LEU A 222 -3.50 -21.99 -3.84
CA LEU A 222 -3.17 -20.58 -3.88
C LEU A 222 -4.44 -19.71 -3.86
N ALA A 223 -5.44 -20.04 -4.66
CA ALA A 223 -6.71 -19.31 -4.69
C ALA A 223 -7.46 -19.38 -3.35
N HIS A 224 -7.43 -20.54 -2.69
CA HIS A 224 -8.01 -20.70 -1.36
C HIS A 224 -7.28 -19.84 -0.31
N GLY A 225 -5.95 -19.89 -0.29
CA GLY A 225 -5.12 -19.06 0.58
C GLY A 225 -5.36 -17.55 0.35
N ALA A 226 -5.62 -17.14 -0.89
CA ALA A 226 -5.97 -15.76 -1.22
C ALA A 226 -7.32 -15.34 -0.62
N ALA A 227 -8.35 -16.18 -0.74
CA ALA A 227 -9.65 -15.94 -0.14
C ALA A 227 -9.56 -15.88 1.39
N ASP A 228 -8.79 -16.75 2.02
CA ASP A 228 -8.56 -16.76 3.47
C ASP A 228 -7.81 -15.50 3.95
N ALA A 229 -6.83 -15.03 3.19
CA ALA A 229 -6.14 -13.79 3.48
C ALA A 229 -7.09 -12.59 3.38
N MET A 230 -7.97 -12.56 2.37
CA MET A 230 -9.01 -11.55 2.23
C MET A 230 -9.97 -11.56 3.43
N LEU A 231 -10.52 -12.72 3.77
CA LEU A 231 -11.41 -12.87 4.93
C LEU A 231 -10.73 -12.45 6.23
N THR A 232 -9.45 -12.81 6.40
CA THR A 232 -8.68 -12.42 7.58
C THR A 232 -8.53 -10.91 7.68
N ALA A 233 -8.24 -10.24 6.57
CA ALA A 233 -8.13 -8.79 6.53
C ALA A 233 -9.46 -8.11 6.85
N VAL A 234 -10.57 -8.58 6.25
CA VAL A 234 -11.92 -8.04 6.48
C VAL A 234 -12.39 -8.27 7.93
N LYS A 235 -12.20 -9.46 8.48
CA LYS A 235 -12.58 -9.78 9.88
C LYS A 235 -11.90 -8.85 10.90
N ARG A 236 -10.70 -8.38 10.61
CA ARG A 236 -9.97 -7.43 11.48
C ARG A 236 -10.56 -6.02 11.48
N LEU A 237 -11.51 -5.73 10.62
CA LEU A 237 -12.33 -4.51 10.69
C LEU A 237 -13.43 -4.59 11.75
N GLU A 238 -13.63 -5.76 12.38
CA GLU A 238 -14.59 -5.95 13.49
C GLU A 238 -16.02 -5.51 13.12
N GLY A 239 -16.48 -5.90 11.93
CA GLY A 239 -17.82 -5.59 11.42
C GLY A 239 -17.98 -4.19 10.80
N ARG A 240 -16.91 -3.42 10.69
CA ARG A 240 -16.95 -2.14 9.99
C ARG A 240 -16.85 -2.36 8.48
N PRO A 241 -17.52 -1.53 7.66
CA PRO A 241 -17.41 -1.66 6.22
C PRO A 241 -15.98 -1.34 5.74
N ALA A 242 -15.49 -2.15 4.82
CA ALA A 242 -14.23 -1.86 4.14
C ALA A 242 -14.43 -0.65 3.19
N ARG A 243 -13.58 0.35 3.33
CA ARG A 243 -13.55 1.54 2.46
C ARG A 243 -12.56 1.37 1.32
N LEU A 244 -11.55 0.54 1.54
CA LEU A 244 -10.54 0.18 0.55
C LEU A 244 -10.03 -1.21 0.87
N VAL A 245 -9.83 -1.98 -0.17
CA VAL A 245 -9.03 -3.21 -0.15
C VAL A 245 -7.87 -3.04 -1.13
N LEU A 246 -6.67 -3.20 -0.62
CA LEU A 246 -5.45 -3.26 -1.44
C LEU A 246 -4.93 -4.69 -1.45
N VAL A 247 -4.69 -5.22 -2.64
CA VAL A 247 -4.06 -6.53 -2.85
C VAL A 247 -2.68 -6.30 -3.43
N ILE A 248 -1.66 -6.80 -2.75
CA ILE A 248 -0.28 -6.65 -3.14
C ILE A 248 0.32 -8.04 -3.30
N GLU A 249 0.70 -8.39 -4.51
CA GLU A 249 1.17 -9.71 -4.86
C GLU A 249 2.63 -9.70 -5.31
N SER A 250 3.32 -10.81 -5.10
CA SER A 250 4.61 -11.03 -5.73
C SER A 250 4.46 -11.51 -7.17
N ALA A 251 5.37 -11.10 -8.04
CA ALA A 251 5.39 -11.56 -9.43
C ALA A 251 5.55 -13.08 -9.57
N SER A 252 6.17 -13.74 -8.58
CA SER A 252 6.24 -15.20 -8.52
C SER A 252 4.86 -15.85 -8.40
N ARG A 253 3.94 -15.26 -7.61
CA ARG A 253 2.57 -15.76 -7.47
C ARG A 253 1.82 -15.69 -8.79
N GLN A 254 1.89 -14.56 -9.48
CA GLN A 254 1.25 -14.40 -10.77
C GLN A 254 1.75 -15.45 -11.79
N ARG A 255 3.07 -15.73 -11.80
CA ARG A 255 3.64 -16.79 -12.66
C ARG A 255 3.15 -18.19 -12.28
N MET A 256 3.01 -18.50 -10.99
CA MET A 256 2.51 -19.79 -10.52
C MET A 256 1.05 -20.03 -10.91
N LEU A 257 0.23 -19.00 -10.85
CA LEU A 257 -1.20 -19.07 -11.20
C LEU A 257 -1.44 -19.13 -12.71
N GLY A 258 -0.60 -18.45 -13.51
CA GLY A 258 -0.73 -18.44 -14.97
C GLY A 258 -2.16 -18.10 -15.43
N SER A 259 -2.79 -19.00 -16.17
CA SER A 259 -4.15 -18.81 -16.70
C SER A 259 -5.26 -18.87 -15.64
N THR A 260 -4.98 -19.38 -14.44
CA THR A 260 -5.97 -19.47 -13.35
C THR A 260 -6.03 -18.21 -12.49
N TYR A 261 -5.22 -17.21 -12.79
CA TYR A 261 -5.15 -15.96 -12.05
C TYR A 261 -6.50 -15.24 -11.90
N SER A 262 -7.32 -15.24 -12.96
CA SER A 262 -8.65 -14.64 -12.92
C SER A 262 -9.61 -15.33 -11.93
N GLN A 263 -9.42 -16.63 -11.69
CA GLN A 263 -10.21 -17.38 -10.71
C GLN A 263 -9.84 -17.00 -9.28
N GLU A 264 -8.55 -16.81 -9.00
CA GLU A 264 -8.08 -16.31 -7.71
C GLU A 264 -8.67 -14.92 -7.44
N TRP A 265 -8.57 -14.02 -8.41
CA TRP A 265 -9.12 -12.66 -8.28
C TRP A 265 -10.63 -12.67 -8.02
N ALA A 266 -11.39 -13.47 -8.77
CA ALA A 266 -12.82 -13.63 -8.57
C ALA A 266 -13.15 -14.21 -7.18
N SER A 267 -12.39 -15.19 -6.70
CA SER A 267 -12.56 -15.80 -5.38
C SER A 267 -12.32 -14.77 -4.25
N MET A 268 -11.31 -13.95 -4.37
CA MET A 268 -11.08 -12.85 -3.41
C MET A 268 -12.23 -11.82 -3.43
N ARG A 269 -12.63 -11.39 -4.61
CA ARG A 269 -13.69 -10.39 -4.79
C ARG A 269 -15.03 -10.86 -4.22
N SER A 270 -15.34 -12.16 -4.29
CA SER A 270 -16.58 -12.73 -3.74
C SER A 270 -16.67 -12.65 -2.21
N GLN A 271 -15.57 -12.33 -1.52
CA GLN A 271 -15.52 -12.14 -0.07
C GLN A 271 -15.84 -10.70 0.37
N LEU A 272 -16.09 -9.81 -0.58
CA LEU A 272 -16.32 -8.39 -0.33
C LEU A 272 -17.76 -8.00 -0.60
N ASP A 273 -18.25 -7.01 0.15
CA ASP A 273 -19.54 -6.37 -0.14
C ASP A 273 -19.49 -5.72 -1.53
N GLU A 274 -20.65 -5.71 -2.20
CA GLU A 274 -20.80 -5.07 -3.50
C GLU A 274 -20.40 -3.59 -3.42
N GLY A 275 -19.64 -3.14 -4.42
CA GLY A 275 -19.14 -1.77 -4.48
C GLY A 275 -17.93 -1.46 -3.60
N THR A 276 -17.41 -2.42 -2.82
CA THR A 276 -16.16 -2.23 -2.09
C THR A 276 -14.99 -2.06 -3.07
N PRO A 277 -14.27 -0.93 -3.05
CA PRO A 277 -13.10 -0.73 -3.89
C PRO A 277 -12.01 -1.77 -3.58
N CYS A 278 -11.61 -2.54 -4.59
CA CYS A 278 -10.57 -3.57 -4.46
C CYS A 278 -9.60 -3.44 -5.63
N VAL A 279 -8.40 -3.00 -5.33
CA VAL A 279 -7.34 -2.75 -6.32
C VAL A 279 -5.99 -3.15 -5.75
N GLY A 280 -4.95 -3.13 -6.59
CA GLY A 280 -3.63 -3.46 -6.10
C GLY A 280 -2.55 -3.42 -7.16
N TRP A 281 -1.46 -4.10 -6.88
CA TRP A 281 -0.33 -4.21 -7.81
C TRP A 281 0.47 -5.48 -7.57
N VAL A 282 1.23 -5.84 -8.60
CA VAL A 282 2.18 -6.95 -8.57
C VAL A 282 3.58 -6.39 -8.45
N ALA A 283 4.23 -6.66 -7.34
CA ALA A 283 5.62 -6.31 -7.04
C ALA A 283 6.56 -7.48 -7.33
N GLU A 284 7.86 -7.25 -7.47
CA GLU A 284 8.82 -8.36 -7.56
C GLU A 284 8.79 -9.22 -6.30
N HIS A 285 8.85 -8.55 -5.15
CA HIS A 285 8.70 -9.17 -3.83
C HIS A 285 7.79 -8.33 -2.96
N VAL A 286 7.09 -8.98 -2.05
CA VAL A 286 6.26 -8.33 -1.04
C VAL A 286 6.52 -8.96 0.31
N ALA A 287 6.60 -8.12 1.34
CA ALA A 287 6.63 -8.57 2.72
C ALA A 287 5.76 -7.65 3.58
N ALA A 288 5.22 -8.18 4.66
CA ALA A 288 4.44 -7.40 5.61
C ALA A 288 4.95 -7.66 7.03
N TYR A 289 4.85 -6.63 7.85
CA TYR A 289 5.11 -6.70 9.28
C TYR A 289 3.92 -6.16 10.06
N GLY A 290 3.52 -6.87 11.10
CA GLY A 290 2.44 -6.46 11.97
C GLY A 290 2.08 -7.54 12.98
N ARG A 291 1.09 -7.28 13.84
CA ARG A 291 0.66 -8.25 14.85
C ARG A 291 0.16 -9.54 14.18
N GLY A 292 0.88 -10.64 14.39
CA GLY A 292 0.56 -11.95 13.84
C GLY A 292 1.03 -12.17 12.39
N VAL A 293 1.83 -11.25 11.83
CA VAL A 293 2.48 -11.39 10.53
C VAL A 293 4.00 -11.23 10.75
N GLN A 294 4.75 -12.26 10.43
CA GLN A 294 6.22 -12.19 10.42
C GLN A 294 6.69 -11.68 9.05
N PRO A 295 7.74 -10.85 9.00
CA PRO A 295 8.30 -10.42 7.73
C PRO A 295 8.94 -11.63 7.03
N THR A 296 8.27 -12.15 6.02
CA THR A 296 8.78 -13.23 5.18
C THR A 296 8.69 -12.81 3.72
N THR A 297 9.77 -12.99 2.98
CA THR A 297 9.80 -12.94 1.51
C THR A 297 9.61 -14.35 0.97
N ALA A 298 8.46 -14.94 1.20
CA ALA A 298 8.18 -16.26 0.69
C ALA A 298 7.82 -16.22 -0.81
N PRO A 299 8.13 -17.26 -1.58
CA PRO A 299 7.63 -17.40 -2.95
C PRO A 299 6.11 -17.30 -2.97
N GLY A 300 5.55 -16.63 -3.97
CA GLY A 300 4.10 -16.48 -4.11
C GLY A 300 3.41 -15.69 -3.00
N ALA A 301 4.15 -14.85 -2.27
CA ALA A 301 3.60 -14.02 -1.22
C ALA A 301 2.52 -13.06 -1.76
N MET A 302 1.46 -12.91 -0.98
CA MET A 302 0.40 -11.93 -1.19
C MET A 302 0.00 -11.32 0.14
N VAL A 303 -0.23 -10.01 0.13
CA VAL A 303 -0.71 -9.24 1.27
C VAL A 303 -2.02 -8.57 0.88
N VAL A 304 -3.04 -8.74 1.69
CA VAL A 304 -4.31 -8.02 1.60
C VAL A 304 -4.38 -7.01 2.73
N VAL A 305 -4.64 -5.76 2.39
CA VAL A 305 -4.81 -4.67 3.35
C VAL A 305 -6.21 -4.10 3.22
N THR A 306 -6.92 -4.04 4.31
CA THR A 306 -8.24 -3.39 4.37
C THR A 306 -8.17 -2.13 5.23
N LEU A 307 -8.81 -1.08 4.76
CA LEU A 307 -9.06 0.14 5.52
C LEU A 307 -10.57 0.29 5.74
N GLY A 308 -10.96 0.64 6.94
CA GLY A 308 -12.34 0.89 7.32
C GLY A 308 -12.49 2.13 8.18
N ASP A 309 -13.73 2.48 8.52
CA ASP A 309 -14.02 3.64 9.35
C ASP A 309 -13.37 3.55 10.75
N ALA A 310 -13.18 4.70 11.38
CA ALA A 310 -12.68 4.76 12.76
C ALA A 310 -13.56 3.96 13.74
N PRO A 311 -13.01 3.42 14.83
CA PRO A 311 -13.79 2.89 15.94
C PRO A 311 -14.73 3.98 16.47
N ARG A 312 -15.99 3.60 16.71
CA ARG A 312 -16.97 4.46 17.40
C ARG A 312 -16.64 4.56 18.86
#